data_fcaa3e4d091b2713f07712b43f9adc48
#
_entry.id   fcaa3e4d091b2713f07712b43f9adc48
#
_cell.length_a   1.000
_cell.length_b   1.000
_cell.length_c   1.000
_cell.angle_alpha   90.00
_cell.angle_beta   90.00
_cell.angle_gamma   90.00
#
_symmetry.space_group_name_H-M   'P 1'
#
loop_
_entity.id
_entity.type
_entity.pdbx_description
1 polymer ?
#
loop_
_entity_poly.entity_id
_entity_poly.type
_entity_poly.pdbx_seq_one_letter_code
_entity_poly.pdbx_strand_id
1 'polypeptide(L)'
;MKIAAVKKFTQVLVAMAVAAVMAALLCAPKALGTTIGEFSIEQIYVNVPELDVFVQATDAQGQPISPDLVRAAGVELYLGDEKIPTGNIGMANEPICYVLAVDNSVDETTLKEYRIALRRLISAKGAKDQIMLYTLAGDAACVLPATINTRAAVNAVNALESQEENEPNLVQAATIIYNDINENYQSIAPRKVIFALTEAGNTATSTALLGAVAKDAASRLNMPLDIFVTVDDDNPLAELGKALGGDKLDVVHESELADTLAEKQQALANALEIKTAVDENFYGERLDVLTLSVPQLGSAVKTNATVYMGHRLAKPAVESVTLHGRYAMTIRFNQAVGRAEDLTCYSIQSEDIWGWHVKVKQALASADGKSVSLYTEPLYQGTYTIKLNKMTSAMTAANVSDSGTVYRFTVEDWPKDRAFYLARFRLPAIILGGLLVVLAAAALLRGRKERAEEKLAEAEHLLTDAAPVQQSLPRRWITLYLSTRRGIAETRWSAYVESSLIIGSDAAQCDLCLADGRTRPQHAVLEVESNGVTLRPLEGAAVMVNGDPIGGEYRLQNGDTIKIGRTTLRLVL
;
A
#
# COMPACT_ATOMS: atom_id res chain seq x y z
N MET A 1 -31.66 54.23 41.36
CA MET A 1 -30.48 53.40 40.98
C MET A 1 -30.80 51.91 40.66
N LYS A 2 -31.85 51.30 41.22
CA LYS A 2 -32.16 49.86 40.99
C LYS A 2 -32.75 49.53 39.62
N ILE A 3 -33.50 50.44 38.95
CA ILE A 3 -34.15 50.19 37.67
C ILE A 3 -33.19 50.17 36.48
N ALA A 4 -32.11 50.94 36.51
CA ALA A 4 -31.08 50.96 35.46
C ALA A 4 -30.20 49.70 35.46
N ALA A 5 -29.97 49.07 36.60
CA ALA A 5 -29.20 47.83 36.75
C ALA A 5 -29.99 46.63 36.19
N VAL A 6 -31.30 46.58 36.43
CA VAL A 6 -32.18 45.50 35.87
C VAL A 6 -32.29 45.59 34.36
N LYS A 7 -32.36 46.79 33.77
CA LYS A 7 -32.40 46.97 32.31
C LYS A 7 -31.09 46.54 31.63
N LYS A 8 -29.92 46.80 32.24
CA LYS A 8 -28.63 46.32 31.73
C LYS A 8 -28.47 44.80 31.84
N PHE A 9 -28.98 44.20 32.93
CA PHE A 9 -28.93 42.76 33.13
C PHE A 9 -29.82 42.01 32.11
N THR A 10 -31.02 42.54 31.82
CA THR A 10 -31.91 41.96 30.80
C THR A 10 -31.32 42.08 29.38
N GLN A 11 -30.64 43.19 29.06
CA GLN A 11 -29.98 43.38 27.77
C GLN A 11 -28.79 42.42 27.60
N VAL A 12 -28.03 42.14 28.65
CA VAL A 12 -26.93 41.15 28.59
C VAL A 12 -27.47 39.73 28.45
N LEU A 13 -28.56 39.39 29.14
CA LEU A 13 -29.21 38.07 29.01
C LEU A 13 -29.80 37.85 27.63
N VAL A 14 -30.41 38.83 27.03
CA VAL A 14 -30.93 38.78 25.66
C VAL A 14 -29.79 38.66 24.64
N ALA A 15 -28.70 39.42 24.83
CA ALA A 15 -27.51 39.31 23.96
C ALA A 15 -26.83 37.93 24.07
N MET A 16 -26.75 37.34 25.27
CA MET A 16 -26.22 35.98 25.45
C MET A 16 -27.16 34.92 24.85
N ALA A 17 -28.47 35.07 24.97
CA ALA A 17 -29.45 34.17 24.35
C ALA A 17 -29.37 34.23 22.81
N VAL A 18 -29.25 35.42 22.25
CA VAL A 18 -29.08 35.62 20.79
C VAL A 18 -27.74 35.04 20.33
N ALA A 19 -26.67 35.24 21.09
CA ALA A 19 -25.35 34.64 20.78
C ALA A 19 -25.37 33.12 20.88
N ALA A 20 -26.11 32.54 21.86
CA ALA A 20 -26.26 31.09 21.97
C ALA A 20 -27.13 30.52 20.83
N VAL A 21 -28.18 31.21 20.40
CA VAL A 21 -28.98 30.83 19.24
C VAL A 21 -28.17 30.95 17.93
N MET A 22 -27.37 32.00 17.78
CA MET A 22 -26.47 32.17 16.63
C MET A 22 -25.37 31.11 16.64
N ALA A 23 -24.83 30.76 17.80
CA ALA A 23 -23.83 29.65 17.93
C ALA A 23 -24.50 28.29 17.62
N ALA A 24 -25.72 28.06 18.08
CA ALA A 24 -26.49 26.85 17.76
C ALA A 24 -26.83 26.76 16.27
N LEU A 25 -27.13 27.88 15.61
CA LEU A 25 -27.37 27.96 14.16
C LEU A 25 -26.06 27.78 13.34
N LEU A 26 -24.91 28.18 13.90
CA LEU A 26 -23.61 27.97 13.31
C LEU A 26 -23.06 26.56 13.56
N CYS A 27 -23.52 25.90 14.63
CA CYS A 27 -23.19 24.50 14.97
C CYS A 27 -24.29 23.51 14.54
N ALA A 28 -25.41 23.98 13.98
CA ALA A 28 -26.30 23.06 13.29
C ALA A 28 -25.49 22.38 12.17
N PRO A 29 -25.49 21.03 12.10
CA PRO A 29 -24.91 20.38 10.95
C PRO A 29 -25.57 21.04 9.74
N LYS A 30 -24.76 21.65 8.85
CA LYS A 30 -25.27 22.13 7.56
C LYS A 30 -26.05 20.94 7.01
N ALA A 31 -27.37 21.03 6.95
CA ALA A 31 -28.16 20.09 6.18
C ALA A 31 -27.42 20.01 4.84
N LEU A 32 -26.96 18.82 4.46
CA LEU A 32 -26.32 18.60 3.16
C LEU A 32 -27.37 19.09 2.13
N GLY A 33 -27.19 20.34 1.69
CA GLY A 33 -28.10 20.99 0.76
C GLY A 33 -27.96 20.48 -0.67
N THR A 34 -27.17 19.44 -0.84
CA THR A 34 -26.94 18.77 -2.13
C THR A 34 -27.88 17.57 -2.18
N THR A 35 -28.95 17.70 -2.96
CA THR A 35 -29.80 16.56 -3.32
C THR A 35 -29.03 15.67 -4.28
N ILE A 36 -28.90 14.39 -3.96
CA ILE A 36 -28.35 13.41 -4.89
C ILE A 36 -29.31 13.30 -6.09
N GLY A 37 -28.77 13.46 -7.29
CA GLY A 37 -29.49 13.26 -8.55
C GLY A 37 -29.44 11.81 -8.96
N GLU A 38 -28.23 11.24 -9.01
CA GLU A 38 -28.00 9.85 -9.36
C GLU A 38 -27.03 9.20 -8.37
N PHE A 39 -27.31 7.94 -8.03
CA PHE A 39 -26.44 7.14 -7.19
C PHE A 39 -26.61 5.66 -7.59
N SER A 40 -25.64 5.13 -8.31
CA SER A 40 -25.72 3.78 -8.87
C SER A 40 -24.39 3.03 -8.69
N ILE A 41 -24.46 1.72 -8.52
CA ILE A 41 -23.31 0.84 -8.61
C ILE A 41 -22.98 0.69 -10.09
N GLU A 42 -21.80 1.15 -10.47
CA GLU A 42 -21.27 1.02 -11.82
C GLU A 42 -20.66 -0.37 -12.03
N GLN A 43 -19.81 -0.79 -11.11
CA GLN A 43 -19.12 -2.07 -11.16
C GLN A 43 -18.70 -2.53 -9.77
N ILE A 44 -18.55 -3.84 -9.61
CA ILE A 44 -17.93 -4.45 -8.41
C ILE A 44 -16.74 -5.29 -8.88
N TYR A 45 -15.56 -4.97 -8.38
CA TYR A 45 -14.38 -5.81 -8.57
C TYR A 45 -14.21 -6.72 -7.36
N VAL A 46 -14.09 -8.02 -7.62
CA VAL A 46 -14.00 -9.04 -6.59
C VAL A 46 -12.62 -9.67 -6.60
N ASN A 47 -11.97 -9.66 -5.47
CA ASN A 47 -10.75 -10.41 -5.18
C ASN A 47 -10.78 -10.82 -3.71
N VAL A 48 -11.62 -11.80 -3.38
CA VAL A 48 -11.88 -12.14 -1.97
C VAL A 48 -10.58 -12.28 -1.15
N PRO A 49 -10.51 -11.67 0.04
CA PRO A 49 -11.60 -11.05 0.84
C PRO A 49 -12.04 -9.66 0.38
N GLU A 50 -11.36 -9.02 -0.53
CA GLU A 50 -11.54 -7.62 -0.89
C GLU A 50 -12.59 -7.46 -1.98
N LEU A 51 -13.44 -6.45 -1.81
CA LEU A 51 -14.38 -5.96 -2.79
C LEU A 51 -14.15 -4.47 -3.00
N ASP A 52 -13.98 -4.05 -4.26
CA ASP A 52 -13.95 -2.66 -4.66
C ASP A 52 -15.26 -2.34 -5.39
N VAL A 53 -16.10 -1.51 -4.77
CA VAL A 53 -17.40 -1.11 -5.32
C VAL A 53 -17.25 0.26 -5.96
N PHE A 54 -17.40 0.33 -7.27
CA PHE A 54 -17.35 1.58 -8.03
C PHE A 54 -18.75 2.13 -8.19
N VAL A 55 -18.91 3.41 -7.84
CA VAL A 55 -20.21 4.06 -7.73
C VAL A 55 -20.21 5.36 -8.50
N GLN A 56 -21.20 5.56 -9.33
CA GLN A 56 -21.52 6.86 -9.89
C GLN A 56 -22.41 7.63 -8.91
N ALA A 57 -21.98 8.83 -8.54
CA ALA A 57 -22.69 9.70 -7.63
C ALA A 57 -22.69 11.13 -8.18
N THR A 58 -23.86 11.62 -8.55
CA THR A 58 -24.05 12.99 -9.05
C THR A 58 -25.12 13.73 -8.25
N ASP A 59 -25.02 15.05 -8.25
CA ASP A 59 -26.08 15.90 -7.73
C ASP A 59 -27.24 16.07 -8.72
N ALA A 60 -28.28 16.80 -8.34
CA ALA A 60 -29.44 17.06 -9.19
C ALA A 60 -29.08 17.85 -10.48
N GLN A 61 -27.90 18.40 -10.58
CA GLN A 61 -27.36 19.10 -11.75
C GLN A 61 -26.42 18.23 -12.56
N GLY A 62 -26.27 16.93 -12.21
CA GLY A 62 -25.36 16.00 -12.87
C GLY A 62 -23.87 16.19 -12.52
N GLN A 63 -23.54 17.00 -11.49
CA GLN A 63 -22.16 17.22 -11.08
C GLN A 63 -21.70 16.11 -10.12
N PRO A 64 -20.45 15.62 -10.24
CA PRO A 64 -19.91 14.60 -9.36
C PRO A 64 -19.94 15.02 -7.88
N ILE A 65 -20.38 14.14 -7.01
CA ILE A 65 -20.40 14.35 -5.56
C ILE A 65 -19.04 13.97 -4.97
N SER A 66 -18.54 14.80 -4.06
CA SER A 66 -17.25 14.52 -3.41
C SER A 66 -17.33 13.30 -2.46
N PRO A 67 -16.24 12.49 -2.34
CA PRO A 67 -16.19 11.38 -1.40
C PRO A 67 -16.50 11.77 0.06
N ASP A 68 -16.13 13.00 0.46
CA ASP A 68 -16.36 13.50 1.81
C ASP A 68 -17.84 13.69 2.12
N LEU A 69 -18.63 14.13 1.14
CA LEU A 69 -20.09 14.26 1.28
C LEU A 69 -20.75 12.89 1.42
N VAL A 70 -20.35 11.91 0.60
CA VAL A 70 -20.86 10.54 0.65
C VAL A 70 -20.49 9.88 1.98
N ARG A 71 -19.25 10.08 2.44
CA ARG A 71 -18.78 9.59 3.74
C ARG A 71 -19.55 10.21 4.90
N ALA A 72 -19.78 11.53 4.86
CA ALA A 72 -20.55 12.26 5.87
C ALA A 72 -22.02 11.85 5.91
N ALA A 73 -22.60 11.46 4.77
CA ALA A 73 -23.96 10.97 4.65
C ALA A 73 -24.15 9.53 5.20
N GLY A 74 -23.07 8.83 5.49
CA GLY A 74 -23.07 7.46 6.01
C GLY A 74 -23.49 6.46 4.94
N VAL A 75 -22.56 5.57 4.58
CA VAL A 75 -22.82 4.49 3.62
C VAL A 75 -22.98 3.18 4.36
N GLU A 76 -23.97 2.40 3.99
CA GLU A 76 -24.19 1.05 4.48
C GLU A 76 -24.14 0.06 3.31
N LEU A 77 -23.37 -1.00 3.48
CA LEU A 77 -23.24 -2.10 2.53
C LEU A 77 -23.87 -3.35 3.13
N TYR A 78 -24.61 -4.06 2.30
CA TYR A 78 -25.20 -5.36 2.64
C TYR A 78 -24.86 -6.36 1.54
N LEU A 79 -24.47 -7.55 1.91
CA LEU A 79 -24.31 -8.69 1.00
C LEU A 79 -25.39 -9.72 1.34
N GLY A 80 -26.37 -9.86 0.45
CA GLY A 80 -27.63 -10.48 0.81
C GLY A 80 -28.34 -9.67 1.91
N ASP A 81 -28.64 -10.33 3.02
CA ASP A 81 -29.26 -9.70 4.20
C ASP A 81 -28.25 -9.30 5.28
N GLU A 82 -26.98 -9.60 5.10
CA GLU A 82 -25.94 -9.35 6.10
C GLU A 82 -25.22 -8.03 5.83
N LYS A 83 -25.12 -7.20 6.88
CA LYS A 83 -24.37 -5.94 6.82
C LYS A 83 -22.88 -6.22 6.85
N ILE A 84 -22.17 -5.76 5.82
CA ILE A 84 -20.72 -5.87 5.73
C ILE A 84 -20.03 -4.54 6.08
N PRO A 85 -18.75 -4.55 6.51
CA PRO A 85 -18.02 -3.33 6.82
C PRO A 85 -17.96 -2.37 5.63
N THR A 86 -18.16 -1.09 5.87
CA THR A 86 -17.86 -0.05 4.88
C THR A 86 -16.43 0.42 5.13
N GLY A 87 -15.54 0.14 4.20
CA GLY A 87 -14.14 0.52 4.32
C GLY A 87 -13.88 1.95 3.86
N ASN A 88 -12.79 2.17 3.15
CA ASN A 88 -12.42 3.51 2.69
C ASN A 88 -13.29 3.94 1.49
N ILE A 89 -13.76 5.18 1.52
CA ILE A 89 -14.48 5.81 0.40
C ILE A 89 -13.56 6.89 -0.19
N GLY A 90 -13.29 6.83 -1.48
CA GLY A 90 -12.42 7.77 -2.19
C GLY A 90 -12.82 7.96 -3.63
N MET A 91 -12.04 8.75 -4.37
CA MET A 91 -12.12 8.74 -5.83
C MET A 91 -11.53 7.44 -6.36
N ALA A 92 -12.15 6.86 -7.39
CA ALA A 92 -11.63 5.68 -8.04
C ALA A 92 -10.30 5.99 -8.73
N ASN A 93 -9.25 5.28 -8.32
CA ASN A 93 -7.91 5.43 -8.89
C ASN A 93 -7.40 4.14 -9.57
N GLU A 94 -8.20 3.10 -9.54
CA GLU A 94 -7.88 1.85 -10.22
C GLU A 94 -7.95 2.04 -11.75
N PRO A 95 -7.04 1.43 -12.50
CA PRO A 95 -7.04 1.54 -13.96
C PRO A 95 -8.30 0.94 -14.56
N ILE A 96 -8.69 1.45 -15.72
CA ILE A 96 -9.86 1.01 -16.47
C ILE A 96 -9.39 0.22 -17.69
N CYS A 97 -10.04 -0.91 -18.00
CA CYS A 97 -9.95 -1.57 -19.29
C CYS A 97 -11.17 -1.17 -20.14
N TYR A 98 -10.93 -0.38 -21.17
CA TYR A 98 -11.92 -0.07 -22.18
C TYR A 98 -11.93 -1.21 -23.20
N VAL A 99 -12.98 -1.99 -23.19
CA VAL A 99 -13.22 -3.08 -24.15
C VAL A 99 -14.05 -2.49 -25.29
N LEU A 100 -13.41 -2.29 -26.41
CA LEU A 100 -14.00 -1.68 -27.59
C LEU A 100 -14.53 -2.78 -28.51
N ALA A 101 -15.84 -2.90 -28.64
CA ALA A 101 -16.52 -3.87 -29.50
C ALA A 101 -17.06 -3.09 -30.70
N VAL A 102 -16.42 -3.24 -31.84
CA VAL A 102 -16.66 -2.42 -33.04
C VAL A 102 -17.33 -3.24 -34.13
N ASP A 103 -18.53 -2.84 -34.47
CA ASP A 103 -19.20 -3.35 -35.63
C ASP A 103 -18.50 -2.83 -36.89
N ASN A 104 -17.73 -3.69 -37.51
CA ASN A 104 -17.05 -3.40 -38.75
C ASN A 104 -17.80 -3.95 -39.99
N SER A 105 -19.06 -4.35 -39.83
CA SER A 105 -19.96 -4.63 -41.00
C SER A 105 -20.60 -3.36 -41.58
N VAL A 106 -20.35 -2.21 -40.96
CA VAL A 106 -20.79 -0.89 -41.41
C VAL A 106 -20.00 -0.43 -42.64
N ASP A 107 -20.54 0.56 -43.36
CA ASP A 107 -19.83 1.17 -44.49
C ASP A 107 -18.54 1.90 -44.06
N GLU A 108 -17.69 2.17 -45.05
CA GLU A 108 -16.38 2.81 -44.75
C GLU A 108 -16.53 4.24 -44.19
N THR A 109 -17.65 4.93 -44.44
CA THR A 109 -17.90 6.27 -43.91
C THR A 109 -18.14 6.21 -42.41
N THR A 110 -19.07 5.37 -41.97
CA THR A 110 -19.36 5.09 -40.56
C THR A 110 -18.15 4.54 -39.83
N LEU A 111 -17.45 3.56 -40.43
CA LEU A 111 -16.24 3.00 -39.84
C LEU A 111 -15.14 4.04 -39.66
N LYS A 112 -15.04 5.01 -40.55
CA LYS A 112 -14.12 6.14 -40.39
C LYS A 112 -14.46 7.00 -39.18
N GLU A 113 -15.72 7.31 -38.91
CA GLU A 113 -16.17 8.04 -37.75
C GLU A 113 -15.90 7.24 -36.45
N TYR A 114 -16.17 5.93 -36.47
CA TYR A 114 -15.77 5.05 -35.35
C TYR A 114 -14.27 5.12 -35.08
N ARG A 115 -13.42 5.05 -36.10
CA ARG A 115 -11.96 5.19 -35.91
C ARG A 115 -11.56 6.55 -35.33
N ILE A 116 -12.26 7.65 -35.70
CA ILE A 116 -12.00 9.00 -35.16
C ILE A 116 -12.35 9.02 -33.69
N ALA A 117 -13.55 8.57 -33.30
CA ALA A 117 -14.01 8.55 -31.94
C ALA A 117 -13.12 7.67 -31.03
N LEU A 118 -12.78 6.46 -31.48
CA LEU A 118 -11.93 5.55 -30.75
C LEU A 118 -10.50 6.07 -30.56
N ARG A 119 -9.91 6.71 -31.57
CA ARG A 119 -8.58 7.33 -31.42
C ARG A 119 -8.57 8.46 -30.40
N ARG A 120 -9.65 9.25 -30.33
CA ARG A 120 -9.79 10.29 -29.31
C ARG A 120 -9.86 9.67 -27.91
N LEU A 121 -10.69 8.66 -27.71
CA LEU A 121 -10.79 7.92 -26.44
C LEU A 121 -9.44 7.32 -26.04
N ILE A 122 -8.76 6.61 -26.95
CA ILE A 122 -7.45 5.99 -26.71
C ILE A 122 -6.38 7.04 -26.34
N SER A 123 -6.44 8.20 -26.97
CA SER A 123 -5.48 9.29 -26.69
C SER A 123 -5.71 9.94 -25.33
N ALA A 124 -6.94 9.94 -24.83
CA ALA A 124 -7.34 10.55 -23.57
C ALA A 124 -7.24 9.60 -22.36
N LYS A 125 -7.06 8.29 -22.58
CA LYS A 125 -6.97 7.30 -21.51
C LYS A 125 -5.82 7.57 -20.53
N GLY A 126 -5.97 7.14 -19.28
CA GLY A 126 -4.91 7.16 -18.28
C GLY A 126 -3.70 6.29 -18.67
N ALA A 127 -2.55 6.60 -18.11
CA ALA A 127 -1.29 5.90 -18.44
C ALA A 127 -1.34 4.39 -18.15
N LYS A 128 -2.13 3.98 -17.16
CA LYS A 128 -2.31 2.58 -16.73
C LYS A 128 -3.54 1.92 -17.32
N ASP A 129 -4.42 2.70 -17.96
CA ASP A 129 -5.63 2.16 -18.57
C ASP A 129 -5.29 1.28 -19.75
N GLN A 130 -6.06 0.20 -19.88
CA GLN A 130 -5.91 -0.77 -20.94
C GLN A 130 -6.96 -0.54 -22.04
N ILE A 131 -6.59 -0.89 -23.24
CA ILE A 131 -7.50 -1.01 -24.39
C ILE A 131 -7.53 -2.46 -24.83
N MET A 132 -8.71 -2.97 -25.09
CA MET A 132 -8.98 -4.26 -25.71
C MET A 132 -9.90 -4.02 -26.90
N LEU A 133 -9.67 -4.65 -28.04
CA LEU A 133 -10.43 -4.38 -29.25
C LEU A 133 -10.98 -5.66 -29.87
N TYR A 134 -12.27 -5.65 -30.11
CA TYR A 134 -13.00 -6.71 -30.84
C TYR A 134 -13.62 -6.13 -32.10
N THR A 135 -13.65 -6.97 -33.14
CA THR A 135 -14.50 -6.78 -34.34
C THR A 135 -15.74 -7.63 -34.22
N LEU A 136 -16.88 -7.14 -34.72
CA LEU A 136 -18.19 -7.79 -34.57
C LEU A 136 -18.77 -8.34 -35.86
N ALA A 137 -18.19 -8.04 -37.03
CA ALA A 137 -18.64 -8.57 -38.29
C ALA A 137 -18.55 -10.11 -38.31
N GLY A 138 -19.67 -10.79 -38.49
CA GLY A 138 -19.76 -12.24 -38.35
C GLY A 138 -19.57 -12.71 -36.91
N ASP A 139 -18.58 -13.58 -36.68
CA ASP A 139 -18.20 -13.99 -35.33
C ASP A 139 -17.25 -12.95 -34.65
N ALA A 140 -17.56 -12.58 -33.44
CA ALA A 140 -16.71 -11.63 -32.71
C ALA A 140 -15.28 -12.14 -32.54
N ALA A 141 -14.30 -11.30 -32.83
CA ALA A 141 -12.88 -11.64 -32.75
C ALA A 141 -12.08 -10.60 -31.97
N CYS A 142 -11.25 -11.05 -31.02
CA CYS A 142 -10.31 -10.20 -30.34
C CYS A 142 -9.13 -9.87 -31.27
N VAL A 143 -9.08 -8.65 -31.78
CA VAL A 143 -8.01 -8.18 -32.70
C VAL A 143 -6.89 -7.48 -31.93
N LEU A 144 -7.15 -7.05 -30.69
CA LEU A 144 -6.14 -6.52 -29.78
C LEU A 144 -6.43 -6.98 -28.34
N PRO A 145 -5.57 -7.83 -27.76
CA PRO A 145 -5.65 -8.17 -26.35
C PRO A 145 -5.41 -6.94 -25.46
N ALA A 146 -5.85 -7.01 -24.20
CA ALA A 146 -5.71 -5.93 -23.24
C ALA A 146 -4.27 -5.39 -23.17
N THR A 147 -4.10 -4.11 -23.47
CA THR A 147 -2.79 -3.45 -23.51
C THR A 147 -2.84 -2.01 -23.05
N ILE A 148 -1.82 -1.58 -22.32
CA ILE A 148 -1.60 -0.16 -21.97
C ILE A 148 -0.95 0.63 -23.11
N ASN A 149 -0.47 -0.05 -24.14
CA ASN A 149 0.28 0.56 -25.26
C ASN A 149 -0.65 1.33 -26.19
N THR A 150 -0.70 2.65 -26.01
CA THR A 150 -1.51 3.58 -26.80
C THR A 150 -1.22 3.45 -28.31
N ARG A 151 0.05 3.29 -28.71
CA ARG A 151 0.42 3.18 -30.13
C ARG A 151 -0.10 1.88 -30.75
N ALA A 152 -0.01 0.77 -30.02
CA ALA A 152 -0.55 -0.50 -30.48
C ALA A 152 -2.07 -0.43 -30.65
N ALA A 153 -2.78 0.21 -29.70
CA ALA A 153 -4.22 0.39 -29.77
C ALA A 153 -4.64 1.28 -30.96
N VAL A 154 -3.98 2.40 -31.17
CA VAL A 154 -4.24 3.28 -32.33
C VAL A 154 -3.99 2.54 -33.64
N ASN A 155 -2.91 1.77 -33.74
CA ASN A 155 -2.61 1.00 -34.96
C ASN A 155 -3.68 -0.06 -35.21
N ALA A 156 -4.16 -0.76 -34.17
CA ALA A 156 -5.24 -1.75 -34.35
C ALA A 156 -6.55 -1.11 -34.80
N VAL A 157 -6.93 0.05 -34.26
CA VAL A 157 -8.10 0.81 -34.70
C VAL A 157 -7.95 1.26 -36.16
N ASN A 158 -6.77 1.73 -36.55
CA ASN A 158 -6.53 2.14 -37.94
C ASN A 158 -6.53 0.97 -38.93
N ALA A 159 -6.27 -0.24 -38.47
CA ALA A 159 -6.26 -1.45 -39.29
C ALA A 159 -7.65 -2.12 -39.40
N LEU A 160 -8.69 -1.58 -38.79
CA LEU A 160 -10.06 -2.07 -39.00
C LEU A 160 -10.45 -1.89 -40.47
N GLU A 161 -11.08 -2.89 -41.04
CA GLU A 161 -11.57 -2.87 -42.44
C GLU A 161 -13.07 -3.16 -42.46
N SER A 162 -13.81 -2.50 -43.31
CA SER A 162 -15.25 -2.72 -43.50
C SER A 162 -15.51 -4.15 -44.09
N GLN A 163 -16.50 -4.82 -43.54
CA GLN A 163 -16.95 -6.15 -43.94
C GLN A 163 -18.47 -6.19 -44.09
N GLU A 164 -19.02 -5.34 -44.97
CA GLU A 164 -20.45 -5.08 -45.11
C GLU A 164 -21.32 -6.33 -45.39
N GLU A 165 -20.72 -7.43 -45.86
CA GLU A 165 -21.45 -8.68 -46.12
C GLU A 165 -21.69 -9.55 -44.88
N ASN A 166 -21.05 -9.21 -43.71
CA ASN A 166 -21.05 -10.01 -42.52
C ASN A 166 -21.83 -9.31 -41.37
N GLU A 167 -23.13 -9.58 -41.28
CA GLU A 167 -23.95 -9.00 -40.21
C GLU A 167 -23.43 -9.35 -38.78
N PRO A 168 -23.38 -8.40 -37.84
CA PRO A 168 -22.93 -8.65 -36.49
C PRO A 168 -23.98 -9.36 -35.64
N ASN A 169 -23.53 -10.20 -34.71
CA ASN A 169 -24.38 -10.77 -33.67
C ASN A 169 -23.92 -10.28 -32.28
N LEU A 170 -24.45 -9.14 -31.85
CA LEU A 170 -24.01 -8.48 -30.61
C LEU A 170 -24.22 -9.35 -29.35
N VAL A 171 -25.27 -10.16 -29.30
CA VAL A 171 -25.54 -11.04 -28.16
C VAL A 171 -24.49 -12.17 -28.06
N GLN A 172 -24.14 -12.77 -29.20
CA GLN A 172 -23.07 -13.76 -29.25
C GLN A 172 -21.72 -13.11 -28.95
N ALA A 173 -21.47 -11.92 -29.50
CA ALA A 173 -20.27 -11.14 -29.26
C ALA A 173 -20.12 -10.82 -27.79
N ALA A 174 -21.15 -10.34 -27.11
CA ALA A 174 -21.14 -10.09 -25.66
C ALA A 174 -20.76 -11.36 -24.89
N THR A 175 -21.33 -12.52 -25.24
CA THR A 175 -21.00 -13.80 -24.62
C THR A 175 -19.51 -14.15 -24.77
N ILE A 176 -18.97 -13.98 -25.97
CA ILE A 176 -17.54 -14.25 -26.25
C ILE A 176 -16.66 -13.29 -25.46
N ILE A 177 -16.96 -12.00 -25.47
CA ILE A 177 -16.21 -10.95 -24.79
C ILE A 177 -16.20 -11.19 -23.27
N TYR A 178 -17.35 -11.45 -22.65
CA TYR A 178 -17.44 -11.71 -21.21
C TYR A 178 -16.68 -12.98 -20.80
N ASN A 179 -16.76 -14.05 -21.57
CA ASN A 179 -16.01 -15.28 -21.31
C ASN A 179 -14.51 -15.06 -21.42
N ASP A 180 -14.05 -14.39 -22.47
CA ASP A 180 -12.63 -14.08 -22.67
C ASP A 180 -12.08 -13.19 -21.54
N ILE A 181 -12.83 -12.18 -21.10
CA ILE A 181 -12.46 -11.36 -19.96
C ILE A 181 -12.44 -12.16 -18.66
N ASN A 182 -13.39 -13.07 -18.45
CA ASN A 182 -13.45 -13.92 -17.27
C ASN A 182 -12.24 -14.88 -17.21
N GLU A 183 -11.86 -15.47 -18.31
CA GLU A 183 -10.66 -16.32 -18.42
C GLU A 183 -9.37 -15.53 -18.15
N ASN A 184 -9.34 -14.27 -18.57
CA ASN A 184 -8.20 -13.38 -18.41
C ASN A 184 -8.33 -12.41 -17.22
N TYR A 185 -9.27 -12.65 -16.30
CA TYR A 185 -9.65 -11.73 -15.21
C TYR A 185 -8.46 -11.17 -14.43
N GLN A 186 -7.46 -12.00 -14.16
CA GLN A 186 -6.24 -11.63 -13.43
C GLN A 186 -5.33 -10.67 -14.20
N SER A 187 -5.40 -10.65 -15.52
CA SER A 187 -4.52 -9.89 -16.42
C SER A 187 -5.14 -8.58 -16.91
N ILE A 188 -6.43 -8.39 -16.64
CA ILE A 188 -7.20 -7.23 -17.08
C ILE A 188 -7.40 -6.29 -15.89
N ALA A 189 -7.40 -4.99 -16.15
CA ALA A 189 -7.58 -3.95 -15.12
C ALA A 189 -8.83 -4.21 -14.26
N PRO A 190 -8.83 -3.84 -12.95
CA PRO A 190 -9.97 -4.05 -12.06
C PRO A 190 -11.27 -3.46 -12.59
N ARG A 191 -11.25 -2.24 -13.10
CA ARG A 191 -12.40 -1.59 -13.72
C ARG A 191 -12.48 -1.94 -15.20
N LYS A 192 -13.66 -2.28 -15.65
CA LYS A 192 -13.89 -2.71 -17.04
C LYS A 192 -15.20 -2.12 -17.53
N VAL A 193 -15.23 -1.71 -18.78
CA VAL A 193 -16.44 -1.28 -19.48
C VAL A 193 -16.37 -1.74 -20.93
N ILE A 194 -17.49 -2.23 -21.45
CA ILE A 194 -17.60 -2.52 -22.87
C ILE A 194 -18.29 -1.34 -23.55
N PHE A 195 -17.66 -0.78 -24.55
CA PHE A 195 -18.24 0.18 -25.48
C PHE A 195 -18.49 -0.52 -26.80
N ALA A 196 -19.75 -0.83 -27.09
CA ALA A 196 -20.16 -1.45 -28.34
C ALA A 196 -20.69 -0.38 -29.30
N LEU A 197 -20.03 -0.24 -30.45
CA LEU A 197 -20.41 0.68 -31.52
C LEU A 197 -21.02 -0.14 -32.66
N THR A 198 -22.28 0.12 -33.01
CA THR A 198 -22.99 -0.61 -34.05
C THR A 198 -24.07 0.22 -34.72
N GLU A 199 -24.36 -0.05 -36.00
CA GLU A 199 -25.54 0.47 -36.68
C GLU A 199 -26.72 -0.49 -36.58
N ALA A 200 -26.45 -1.74 -36.19
CA ALA A 200 -27.41 -2.80 -36.39
C ALA A 200 -28.50 -2.83 -35.32
N GLY A 201 -29.70 -2.66 -35.77
CA GLY A 201 -30.88 -3.17 -35.08
C GLY A 201 -30.98 -4.69 -35.22
N ASN A 202 -29.94 -5.47 -35.01
CA ASN A 202 -29.97 -6.89 -35.31
C ASN A 202 -30.87 -7.70 -34.39
N THR A 203 -31.87 -8.33 -34.96
CA THR A 203 -33.04 -8.87 -34.32
C THR A 203 -33.26 -10.35 -34.56
N ALA A 204 -32.43 -10.97 -35.36
CA ALA A 204 -32.79 -12.24 -36.01
C ALA A 204 -32.59 -13.48 -35.11
N THR A 205 -31.87 -13.38 -34.02
CA THR A 205 -31.63 -14.56 -33.17
C THR A 205 -32.45 -14.47 -31.91
N SER A 206 -33.03 -15.57 -31.48
CA SER A 206 -33.77 -15.69 -30.21
C SER A 206 -32.98 -14.98 -29.06
N THR A 207 -33.22 -13.70 -28.94
CA THR A 207 -32.61 -12.80 -27.92
C THR A 207 -32.73 -13.35 -26.49
N ALA A 208 -33.77 -14.18 -26.25
CA ALA A 208 -34.00 -14.77 -24.92
C ALA A 208 -32.94 -15.81 -24.53
N LEU A 209 -32.51 -16.70 -25.42
CA LEU A 209 -31.57 -17.77 -25.10
C LEU A 209 -30.13 -17.25 -25.01
N LEU A 210 -29.73 -16.45 -25.99
CA LEU A 210 -28.40 -15.85 -26.02
C LEU A 210 -28.27 -14.80 -24.94
N GLY A 211 -29.33 -14.05 -24.65
CA GLY A 211 -29.37 -13.13 -23.51
C GLY A 211 -29.22 -13.84 -22.16
N ALA A 212 -29.71 -15.05 -21.99
CA ALA A 212 -29.49 -15.82 -20.76
C ALA A 212 -28.02 -16.23 -20.58
N VAL A 213 -27.35 -16.68 -21.64
CA VAL A 213 -25.93 -17.06 -21.61
C VAL A 213 -25.05 -15.82 -21.40
N ALA A 214 -25.30 -14.74 -22.12
CA ALA A 214 -24.58 -13.49 -21.95
C ALA A 214 -24.77 -12.93 -20.52
N LYS A 215 -25.98 -13.01 -19.97
CA LYS A 215 -26.29 -12.60 -18.60
C LYS A 215 -25.56 -13.45 -17.57
N ASP A 216 -25.45 -14.76 -17.76
CA ASP A 216 -24.68 -15.62 -16.86
C ASP A 216 -23.19 -15.21 -16.87
N ALA A 217 -22.62 -15.03 -18.07
CA ALA A 217 -21.23 -14.57 -18.19
C ALA A 217 -21.02 -13.18 -17.57
N ALA A 218 -21.92 -12.24 -17.83
CA ALA A 218 -21.88 -10.88 -17.29
C ALA A 218 -22.04 -10.85 -15.76
N SER A 219 -22.90 -11.70 -15.20
CA SER A 219 -23.12 -11.76 -13.74
C SER A 219 -21.85 -12.12 -12.98
N ARG A 220 -20.94 -12.87 -13.58
CA ARG A 220 -19.64 -13.23 -13.00
C ARG A 220 -18.65 -12.07 -12.96
N LEU A 221 -18.79 -11.09 -13.85
CA LEU A 221 -17.86 -9.96 -13.95
C LEU A 221 -18.43 -8.66 -13.42
N ASN A 222 -19.77 -8.57 -13.30
CA ASN A 222 -20.48 -7.35 -12.91
C ASN A 222 -19.91 -6.10 -13.62
N MET A 223 -19.95 -6.12 -14.93
CA MET A 223 -19.31 -5.17 -15.82
C MET A 223 -20.33 -4.58 -16.78
N PRO A 224 -20.44 -3.24 -16.93
CA PRO A 224 -21.43 -2.63 -17.80
C PRO A 224 -21.11 -2.84 -19.29
N LEU A 225 -22.18 -2.96 -20.08
CA LEU A 225 -22.14 -2.92 -21.53
C LEU A 225 -22.90 -1.69 -22.02
N ASP A 226 -22.19 -0.66 -22.45
CA ASP A 226 -22.75 0.53 -23.06
C ASP A 226 -22.81 0.37 -24.59
N ILE A 227 -23.98 0.52 -25.16
CA ILE A 227 -24.21 0.32 -26.59
C ILE A 227 -24.50 1.67 -27.24
N PHE A 228 -23.69 2.03 -28.22
CA PHE A 228 -23.82 3.26 -29.01
C PHE A 228 -24.32 2.87 -30.41
N VAL A 229 -25.49 3.35 -30.76
CA VAL A 229 -26.10 3.08 -32.09
C VAL A 229 -26.42 4.39 -32.79
N THR A 230 -26.41 4.36 -34.09
CA THR A 230 -26.79 5.49 -34.96
C THR A 230 -28.25 5.45 -35.41
N VAL A 231 -29.02 4.45 -34.97
CA VAL A 231 -30.38 4.16 -35.43
C VAL A 231 -31.39 4.09 -34.29
N ASP A 232 -32.60 4.43 -34.58
CA ASP A 232 -33.81 4.75 -33.80
C ASP A 232 -34.15 3.96 -32.51
N ASP A 233 -35.00 4.61 -31.64
CA ASP A 233 -35.37 4.28 -30.27
C ASP A 233 -35.99 2.88 -29.99
N ASP A 234 -36.50 2.17 -30.96
CA ASP A 234 -37.16 0.87 -30.79
C ASP A 234 -36.18 -0.33 -30.97
N ASN A 235 -34.89 -0.10 -30.78
CA ASN A 235 -33.86 -1.12 -30.98
C ASN A 235 -33.87 -2.16 -29.84
N PRO A 236 -34.04 -3.46 -30.13
CA PRO A 236 -34.03 -4.53 -29.11
C PRO A 236 -32.71 -4.66 -28.35
N LEU A 237 -31.64 -4.04 -28.81
CA LEU A 237 -30.35 -3.96 -28.11
C LEU A 237 -30.44 -3.14 -26.80
N ALA A 238 -31.45 -2.24 -26.68
CA ALA A 238 -31.71 -1.52 -25.45
C ALA A 238 -32.01 -2.46 -24.27
N GLU A 239 -32.76 -3.54 -24.53
CA GLU A 239 -33.06 -4.54 -23.50
C GLU A 239 -31.83 -5.39 -23.16
N LEU A 240 -30.94 -5.64 -24.14
CA LEU A 240 -29.67 -6.30 -23.87
C LEU A 240 -28.75 -5.45 -23.00
N GLY A 241 -28.57 -4.17 -23.31
CA GLY A 241 -27.77 -3.24 -22.51
C GLY A 241 -28.23 -3.20 -21.06
N LYS A 242 -29.53 -2.99 -20.85
CA LYS A 242 -30.14 -3.00 -19.49
C LYS A 242 -29.96 -4.35 -18.77
N ALA A 243 -30.13 -5.47 -19.49
CA ALA A 243 -29.97 -6.80 -18.90
C ALA A 243 -28.55 -7.09 -18.47
N LEU A 244 -27.57 -6.42 -19.07
CA LEU A 244 -26.14 -6.55 -18.80
C LEU A 244 -25.58 -5.42 -17.92
N GLY A 245 -26.46 -4.62 -17.27
CA GLY A 245 -26.05 -3.58 -16.32
C GLY A 245 -25.50 -2.32 -16.95
N GLY A 246 -25.59 -2.17 -18.25
CA GLY A 246 -25.26 -0.92 -18.95
C GLY A 246 -26.38 0.11 -18.83
N ASP A 247 -26.05 1.33 -19.22
CA ASP A 247 -27.00 2.43 -19.36
C ASP A 247 -27.98 2.18 -20.50
N LYS A 248 -28.89 3.12 -20.72
CA LYS A 248 -29.73 3.13 -21.89
C LYS A 248 -28.87 3.07 -23.14
N LEU A 249 -29.41 2.40 -24.19
CA LEU A 249 -28.91 2.54 -25.52
C LEU A 249 -28.75 4.03 -25.87
N ASP A 250 -27.52 4.46 -26.12
CA ASP A 250 -27.24 5.82 -26.57
C ASP A 250 -27.43 5.87 -28.10
N VAL A 251 -28.53 6.46 -28.55
CA VAL A 251 -28.69 6.81 -29.95
C VAL A 251 -27.90 8.08 -30.22
N VAL A 252 -26.81 7.95 -30.95
CA VAL A 252 -25.84 9.04 -31.15
C VAL A 252 -25.65 9.27 -32.62
N HIS A 253 -25.80 10.51 -33.05
CA HIS A 253 -25.41 10.83 -34.44
C HIS A 253 -23.90 10.59 -34.58
N GLU A 254 -23.48 10.02 -35.73
CA GLU A 254 -22.07 9.67 -36.00
C GLU A 254 -21.09 10.82 -35.66
N SER A 255 -21.45 12.08 -36.01
CA SER A 255 -20.64 13.25 -35.72
C SER A 255 -20.49 13.59 -34.24
N GLU A 256 -21.36 13.06 -33.37
CA GLU A 256 -21.39 13.31 -31.92
C GLU A 256 -20.75 12.17 -31.12
N LEU A 257 -20.53 11.02 -31.76
CA LEU A 257 -20.02 9.80 -31.10
C LEU A 257 -18.71 10.06 -30.31
N ALA A 258 -17.80 10.86 -30.88
CA ALA A 258 -16.53 11.17 -30.24
C ALA A 258 -16.70 12.00 -28.94
N ASP A 259 -17.69 12.87 -28.89
CA ASP A 259 -18.01 13.66 -27.70
C ASP A 259 -18.74 12.80 -26.66
N THR A 260 -19.69 11.98 -27.08
CA THR A 260 -20.40 11.04 -26.20
C THR A 260 -19.45 10.03 -25.52
N LEU A 261 -18.52 9.45 -26.27
CA LEU A 261 -17.50 8.56 -25.68
C LEU A 261 -16.59 9.32 -24.70
N ALA A 262 -16.26 10.57 -24.98
CA ALA A 262 -15.44 11.39 -24.07
C ALA A 262 -16.20 11.73 -22.78
N GLU A 263 -17.50 12.01 -22.84
CA GLU A 263 -18.36 12.24 -21.68
C GLU A 263 -18.47 10.99 -20.80
N LYS A 264 -18.70 9.81 -21.40
CA LYS A 264 -18.70 8.53 -20.69
C LYS A 264 -17.33 8.25 -20.03
N GLN A 265 -16.23 8.48 -20.75
CA GLN A 265 -14.89 8.34 -20.19
C GLN A 265 -14.66 9.27 -19.00
N GLN A 266 -15.16 10.52 -19.07
CA GLN A 266 -15.07 11.47 -17.97
C GLN A 266 -15.94 11.06 -16.78
N ALA A 267 -17.14 10.52 -17.01
CA ALA A 267 -18.00 9.98 -15.96
C ALA A 267 -17.32 8.83 -15.21
N LEU A 268 -16.72 7.90 -15.95
CA LEU A 268 -15.92 6.81 -15.36
C LEU A 268 -14.74 7.33 -14.53
N ALA A 269 -14.05 8.38 -14.99
CA ALA A 269 -12.95 8.99 -14.26
C ALA A 269 -13.39 9.66 -12.94
N ASN A 270 -14.63 10.10 -12.86
CA ASN A 270 -15.23 10.75 -11.68
C ASN A 270 -15.94 9.79 -10.73
N ALA A 271 -15.91 8.49 -10.98
CA ALA A 271 -16.54 7.50 -10.11
C ALA A 271 -15.90 7.48 -8.71
N LEU A 272 -16.70 7.14 -7.73
CA LEU A 272 -16.24 6.86 -6.37
C LEU A 272 -15.90 5.39 -6.23
N GLU A 273 -14.97 5.10 -5.33
CA GLU A 273 -14.57 3.75 -4.96
C GLU A 273 -14.83 3.53 -3.47
N ILE A 274 -15.53 2.45 -3.14
CA ILE A 274 -15.76 1.99 -1.78
C ILE A 274 -15.04 0.67 -1.62
N LYS A 275 -13.92 0.68 -0.89
CA LYS A 275 -13.17 -0.54 -0.57
C LYS A 275 -13.76 -1.20 0.66
N THR A 276 -14.03 -2.49 0.58
CA THR A 276 -14.51 -3.29 1.70
C THR A 276 -13.89 -4.67 1.70
N ALA A 277 -14.08 -5.42 2.76
CA ALA A 277 -13.67 -6.81 2.86
C ALA A 277 -14.79 -7.63 3.48
N VAL A 278 -14.89 -8.87 3.05
CA VAL A 278 -15.91 -9.81 3.50
C VAL A 278 -15.29 -11.00 4.22
N ASP A 279 -16.07 -11.63 5.09
CA ASP A 279 -15.68 -12.81 5.82
C ASP A 279 -15.66 -14.06 4.94
N GLU A 280 -14.97 -15.11 5.38
CA GLU A 280 -14.78 -16.36 4.62
C GLU A 280 -16.08 -17.09 4.29
N ASN A 281 -17.17 -16.86 5.06
CA ASN A 281 -18.49 -17.43 4.77
C ASN A 281 -19.13 -16.94 3.46
N PHE A 282 -18.63 -15.84 2.91
CA PHE A 282 -19.05 -15.30 1.63
C PHE A 282 -18.24 -15.81 0.43
N TYR A 283 -17.11 -16.50 0.65
CA TYR A 283 -16.30 -17.02 -0.45
C TYR A 283 -16.97 -18.20 -1.15
N GLY A 284 -16.71 -18.31 -2.43
CA GLY A 284 -17.13 -19.45 -3.25
C GLY A 284 -17.79 -19.06 -4.56
N GLU A 285 -18.02 -20.07 -5.38
CA GLU A 285 -18.66 -19.93 -6.72
C GLU A 285 -20.17 -19.72 -6.57
N ARG A 286 -20.56 -18.56 -6.04
CA ARG A 286 -21.97 -18.20 -5.87
C ARG A 286 -22.23 -16.77 -6.28
N LEU A 287 -23.48 -16.49 -6.59
CA LEU A 287 -24.01 -15.15 -6.83
C LEU A 287 -24.69 -14.65 -5.57
N ASP A 288 -24.34 -13.45 -5.14
CA ASP A 288 -25.02 -12.70 -4.08
C ASP A 288 -25.53 -11.37 -4.62
N VAL A 289 -26.31 -10.65 -3.81
CA VAL A 289 -26.76 -9.30 -4.13
C VAL A 289 -26.07 -8.32 -3.19
N LEU A 290 -25.20 -7.48 -3.72
CA LEU A 290 -24.67 -6.34 -2.98
C LEU A 290 -25.67 -5.20 -3.01
N THR A 291 -26.07 -4.73 -1.84
CA THR A 291 -26.93 -3.56 -1.68
C THR A 291 -26.12 -2.44 -1.04
N LEU A 292 -26.19 -1.27 -1.66
CA LEU A 292 -25.59 -0.04 -1.17
C LEU A 292 -26.71 0.95 -0.82
N SER A 293 -26.66 1.51 0.38
CA SER A 293 -27.64 2.46 0.91
C SER A 293 -26.94 3.66 1.54
N VAL A 294 -27.54 4.84 1.38
CA VAL A 294 -27.08 6.08 2.02
C VAL A 294 -28.24 6.67 2.85
N PRO A 295 -28.45 6.17 4.09
CA PRO A 295 -29.65 6.45 4.87
C PRO A 295 -29.90 7.93 5.17
N GLN A 296 -28.85 8.72 5.36
CA GLN A 296 -28.98 10.14 5.70
C GLN A 296 -29.43 11.03 4.52
N LEU A 297 -29.38 10.48 3.30
CA LEU A 297 -29.82 11.18 2.10
C LEU A 297 -31.26 10.79 1.68
N GLY A 298 -31.94 9.99 2.49
CA GLY A 298 -33.33 9.57 2.30
C GLY A 298 -33.47 8.12 1.83
N SER A 299 -34.68 7.57 1.96
CA SER A 299 -34.96 6.17 1.60
C SER A 299 -34.88 5.87 0.10
N ALA A 300 -34.76 6.90 -0.73
CA ALA A 300 -34.64 6.75 -2.19
C ALA A 300 -33.24 6.43 -2.68
N VAL A 301 -32.20 6.63 -1.83
CA VAL A 301 -30.80 6.39 -2.23
C VAL A 301 -30.38 4.98 -1.82
N LYS A 302 -30.87 4.00 -2.58
CA LYS A 302 -30.54 2.59 -2.44
C LYS A 302 -30.36 1.99 -3.83
N THR A 303 -29.23 1.35 -4.04
CA THR A 303 -28.93 0.65 -5.29
C THR A 303 -28.43 -0.76 -4.98
N ASN A 304 -28.58 -1.68 -5.91
CA ASN A 304 -28.11 -3.04 -5.77
C ASN A 304 -27.50 -3.55 -7.09
N ALA A 305 -26.60 -4.49 -6.97
CA ALA A 305 -26.02 -5.20 -8.09
C ALA A 305 -25.75 -6.66 -7.70
N THR A 306 -25.87 -7.56 -8.67
CA THR A 306 -25.49 -8.95 -8.50
C THR A 306 -23.96 -9.04 -8.50
N VAL A 307 -23.41 -9.82 -7.59
CA VAL A 307 -21.95 -10.02 -7.47
C VAL A 307 -21.60 -11.50 -7.40
N TYR A 308 -20.60 -11.91 -8.17
CA TYR A 308 -20.04 -13.25 -8.14
C TYR A 308 -18.84 -13.29 -7.19
N MET A 309 -18.93 -14.15 -6.16
CA MET A 309 -17.96 -14.20 -5.07
C MET A 309 -16.81 -15.21 -5.28
N GLY A 310 -16.73 -15.80 -6.48
CA GLY A 310 -15.72 -16.81 -6.80
C GLY A 310 -14.35 -16.28 -7.24
N HIS A 311 -14.21 -14.98 -7.48
CA HIS A 311 -12.95 -14.46 -7.94
C HIS A 311 -11.96 -14.29 -6.79
N ARG A 312 -10.84 -15.03 -6.91
CA ARG A 312 -9.69 -14.88 -6.02
C ARG A 312 -8.43 -14.86 -6.87
N LEU A 313 -7.76 -13.74 -6.92
CA LEU A 313 -6.53 -13.61 -7.68
C LEU A 313 -5.40 -14.42 -7.07
N ALA A 314 -4.64 -15.10 -7.91
CA ALA A 314 -3.37 -15.65 -7.48
C ALA A 314 -2.43 -14.51 -7.04
N LYS A 315 -1.76 -14.68 -5.91
CA LYS A 315 -0.76 -13.71 -5.46
C LYS A 315 0.44 -13.69 -6.41
N PRO A 316 1.11 -12.54 -6.59
CA PRO A 316 2.35 -12.47 -7.35
C PRO A 316 3.36 -13.49 -6.84
N ALA A 317 3.82 -14.36 -7.71
CA ALA A 317 4.78 -15.42 -7.40
C ALA A 317 5.79 -15.59 -8.55
N VAL A 318 6.99 -16.06 -8.22
CA VAL A 318 7.99 -16.42 -9.22
C VAL A 318 7.59 -17.71 -9.91
N GLU A 319 7.48 -17.69 -11.22
CA GLU A 319 7.20 -18.84 -12.06
C GLU A 319 8.49 -19.52 -12.54
N SER A 320 9.46 -18.72 -12.98
CA SER A 320 10.75 -19.23 -13.43
C SER A 320 11.87 -18.22 -13.26
N VAL A 321 13.12 -18.71 -13.20
CA VAL A 321 14.34 -17.91 -13.19
C VAL A 321 15.24 -18.39 -14.32
N THR A 322 15.66 -17.46 -15.17
CA THR A 322 16.63 -17.70 -16.24
C THR A 322 17.91 -16.91 -15.97
N LEU A 323 19.04 -17.60 -15.91
CA LEU A 323 20.35 -16.98 -15.69
C LEU A 323 20.94 -16.50 -17.03
N HIS A 324 21.40 -15.26 -17.07
CA HIS A 324 22.05 -14.65 -18.26
C HIS A 324 23.55 -14.40 -18.03
N GLY A 325 24.08 -14.86 -16.94
CA GLY A 325 25.47 -14.71 -16.54
C GLY A 325 25.59 -14.60 -15.02
N ARG A 326 26.83 -14.51 -14.55
CA ARG A 326 27.13 -14.48 -13.11
C ARG A 326 26.49 -13.30 -12.35
N TYR A 327 26.09 -12.25 -13.06
CA TYR A 327 25.63 -10.99 -12.49
C TYR A 327 24.20 -10.62 -12.92
N ALA A 328 23.56 -11.45 -13.74
CA ALA A 328 22.26 -11.13 -14.30
C ALA A 328 21.35 -12.35 -14.37
N MET A 329 20.07 -12.14 -14.07
CA MET A 329 19.01 -13.13 -14.23
C MET A 329 17.72 -12.44 -14.66
N THR A 330 16.83 -13.18 -15.33
CA THR A 330 15.45 -12.77 -15.56
C THR A 330 14.54 -13.63 -14.70
N ILE A 331 13.69 -12.98 -13.92
CA ILE A 331 12.61 -13.61 -13.19
C ILE A 331 11.33 -13.43 -13.99
N ARG A 332 10.60 -14.52 -14.24
CA ARG A 332 9.26 -14.52 -14.78
C ARG A 332 8.26 -14.73 -13.66
N PHE A 333 7.18 -13.98 -13.68
CA PHE A 333 6.08 -14.06 -12.73
C PHE A 333 4.83 -14.67 -13.34
N ASN A 334 3.98 -15.25 -12.51
CA ASN A 334 2.67 -15.78 -12.88
C ASN A 334 1.69 -14.72 -13.40
N GLN A 335 1.97 -13.44 -13.17
CA GLN A 335 1.18 -12.29 -13.60
C GLN A 335 2.05 -11.06 -13.77
N ALA A 336 1.48 -9.98 -14.35
CA ALA A 336 2.14 -8.68 -14.37
C ALA A 336 2.27 -8.13 -12.95
N VAL A 337 3.46 -7.65 -12.58
CA VAL A 337 3.78 -7.19 -11.22
C VAL A 337 4.01 -5.68 -11.17
N GLY A 338 3.48 -5.07 -10.11
CA GLY A 338 3.80 -3.71 -9.72
C GLY A 338 5.04 -3.67 -8.82
N ARG A 339 5.61 -2.50 -8.59
CA ARG A 339 6.85 -2.32 -7.82
C ARG A 339 8.02 -3.17 -8.32
N ALA A 340 7.98 -3.55 -9.59
CA ALA A 340 8.97 -4.45 -10.21
C ALA A 340 10.41 -3.91 -10.16
N GLU A 341 10.59 -2.60 -10.15
CA GLU A 341 11.90 -1.94 -10.08
C GLU A 341 12.36 -1.60 -8.65
N ASP A 342 11.50 -1.84 -7.66
CA ASP A 342 11.85 -1.65 -6.25
C ASP A 342 12.71 -2.82 -5.74
N LEU A 343 13.98 -2.54 -5.51
CA LEU A 343 14.97 -3.54 -5.10
C LEU A 343 14.63 -4.21 -3.76
N THR A 344 13.85 -3.56 -2.91
CA THR A 344 13.44 -4.10 -1.61
C THR A 344 12.44 -5.24 -1.73
N CYS A 345 11.81 -5.38 -2.91
CA CYS A 345 10.90 -6.47 -3.20
C CYS A 345 11.59 -7.82 -3.40
N TYR A 346 12.92 -7.84 -3.55
CA TYR A 346 13.67 -9.06 -3.84
C TYR A 346 14.62 -9.42 -2.70
N SER A 347 14.51 -10.64 -2.21
CA SER A 347 15.48 -11.21 -1.28
C SER A 347 16.03 -12.52 -1.86
N ILE A 348 17.29 -12.51 -2.22
CA ILE A 348 17.98 -13.68 -2.79
C ILE A 348 18.98 -14.20 -1.77
N GLN A 349 18.86 -15.48 -1.40
CA GLN A 349 19.68 -16.10 -0.38
C GLN A 349 20.24 -17.44 -0.88
N SER A 350 21.48 -17.74 -0.53
CA SER A 350 22.05 -19.06 -0.76
C SER A 350 21.61 -20.04 0.32
N GLU A 351 21.21 -21.26 -0.09
CA GLU A 351 20.93 -22.37 0.85
C GLU A 351 22.22 -23.05 1.30
N ASP A 352 23.24 -23.09 0.43
CA ASP A 352 24.50 -23.78 0.71
C ASP A 352 25.44 -22.98 1.63
N ILE A 353 25.20 -21.67 1.77
CA ILE A 353 26.08 -20.78 2.52
C ILE A 353 25.24 -20.00 3.53
N TRP A 354 25.33 -20.38 4.78
CA TRP A 354 24.60 -19.74 5.86
C TRP A 354 24.84 -18.22 5.92
N GLY A 355 23.76 -17.46 5.91
CA GLY A 355 23.76 -15.99 5.98
C GLY A 355 24.32 -15.30 4.72
N TRP A 356 24.43 -15.99 3.57
CA TRP A 356 24.82 -15.35 2.32
C TRP A 356 23.59 -14.82 1.58
N HIS A 357 23.47 -13.50 1.52
CA HIS A 357 22.46 -12.78 0.74
C HIS A 357 23.12 -12.18 -0.49
N VAL A 358 22.49 -12.37 -1.64
CA VAL A 358 22.93 -11.78 -2.91
C VAL A 358 22.21 -10.44 -3.08
N LYS A 359 22.98 -9.37 -3.08
CA LYS A 359 22.42 -8.02 -3.23
C LYS A 359 21.97 -7.78 -4.68
N VAL A 360 20.72 -7.35 -4.85
CA VAL A 360 20.19 -6.85 -6.12
C VAL A 360 20.66 -5.40 -6.28
N LYS A 361 21.25 -5.05 -7.41
CA LYS A 361 21.79 -3.73 -7.73
C LYS A 361 20.86 -2.92 -8.62
N GLN A 362 20.15 -3.62 -9.51
CA GLN A 362 19.20 -3.02 -10.44
C GLN A 362 18.14 -4.03 -10.81
N ALA A 363 16.92 -3.55 -11.03
CA ALA A 363 15.79 -4.30 -11.55
C ALA A 363 15.17 -3.52 -12.71
N LEU A 364 14.89 -4.19 -13.82
CA LEU A 364 14.29 -3.62 -15.02
C LEU A 364 13.10 -4.47 -15.43
N ALA A 365 11.90 -3.87 -15.39
CA ALA A 365 10.68 -4.56 -15.79
C ALA A 365 10.58 -4.66 -17.31
N SER A 366 10.02 -5.77 -17.79
CA SER A 366 9.60 -5.92 -19.18
C SER A 366 8.37 -5.08 -19.50
N ALA A 367 8.11 -4.83 -20.77
CA ALA A 367 6.98 -4.02 -21.20
C ALA A 367 5.61 -4.65 -20.83
N ASP A 368 5.52 -5.97 -20.73
CA ASP A 368 4.32 -6.70 -20.31
C ASP A 368 4.18 -6.80 -18.77
N GLY A 369 5.18 -6.34 -18.02
CA GLY A 369 5.23 -6.41 -16.56
C GLY A 369 5.36 -7.84 -16.00
N LYS A 370 5.42 -8.88 -16.83
CA LYS A 370 5.49 -10.29 -16.39
C LYS A 370 6.89 -10.80 -16.17
N SER A 371 7.92 -10.04 -16.56
CA SER A 371 9.31 -10.42 -16.35
C SER A 371 10.12 -9.24 -15.81
N VAL A 372 11.14 -9.56 -15.02
CA VAL A 372 12.06 -8.55 -14.48
C VAL A 372 13.48 -9.05 -14.62
N SER A 373 14.31 -8.25 -15.27
CA SER A 373 15.75 -8.50 -15.34
C SER A 373 16.43 -7.91 -14.12
N LEU A 374 17.04 -8.77 -13.31
CA LEU A 374 17.81 -8.38 -12.13
C LEU A 374 19.31 -8.40 -12.43
N TYR A 375 19.99 -7.32 -12.05
CA TYR A 375 21.44 -7.25 -11.96
C TYR A 375 21.84 -7.35 -10.49
N THR A 376 22.72 -8.30 -10.19
CA THR A 376 23.04 -8.67 -8.81
C THR A 376 24.54 -8.61 -8.51
N GLU A 377 24.90 -8.87 -7.27
CA GLU A 377 26.24 -9.34 -6.93
C GLU A 377 26.50 -10.71 -7.57
N PRO A 378 27.77 -11.13 -7.70
CA PRO A 378 28.08 -12.37 -8.42
C PRO A 378 27.41 -13.59 -7.76
N LEU A 379 26.77 -14.39 -8.60
CA LEU A 379 26.29 -15.72 -8.25
C LEU A 379 27.43 -16.73 -8.35
N TYR A 380 27.39 -17.72 -7.50
CA TYR A 380 28.31 -18.83 -7.47
C TYR A 380 27.56 -20.15 -7.52
N GLN A 381 28.25 -21.22 -7.94
CA GLN A 381 27.66 -22.54 -7.95
C GLN A 381 27.01 -22.90 -6.61
N GLY A 382 25.75 -23.34 -6.67
CA GLY A 382 24.96 -23.70 -5.51
C GLY A 382 23.47 -23.44 -5.67
N THR A 383 22.73 -23.71 -4.63
CA THR A 383 21.26 -23.54 -4.56
C THR A 383 20.92 -22.21 -3.92
N TYR A 384 19.98 -21.53 -4.52
CA TYR A 384 19.49 -20.22 -4.07
C TYR A 384 17.98 -20.21 -3.94
N THR A 385 17.50 -19.36 -3.06
CA THR A 385 16.10 -19.04 -2.91
C THR A 385 15.82 -17.58 -3.23
N ILE A 386 14.71 -17.32 -3.92
CA ILE A 386 14.17 -15.98 -4.10
C ILE A 386 12.88 -15.89 -3.29
N LYS A 387 12.81 -14.87 -2.44
CA LYS A 387 11.63 -14.49 -1.69
C LYS A 387 11.19 -13.12 -2.14
N LEU A 388 9.89 -12.97 -2.39
CA LEU A 388 9.27 -11.70 -2.74
C LEU A 388 8.77 -10.99 -1.48
N ASN A 389 9.13 -9.71 -1.33
CA ASN A 389 8.72 -8.89 -0.20
C ASN A 389 7.74 -7.81 -0.66
N LYS A 390 6.47 -7.95 -0.33
CA LYS A 390 5.44 -6.95 -0.68
C LYS A 390 5.42 -6.55 -2.17
N MET A 391 5.74 -7.49 -3.07
CA MET A 391 5.54 -7.33 -4.50
C MET A 391 4.03 -7.28 -4.75
N THR A 392 3.56 -6.25 -5.46
CA THR A 392 2.12 -6.12 -5.77
C THR A 392 1.80 -6.66 -7.14
N SER A 393 0.55 -6.96 -7.40
CA SER A 393 0.05 -7.05 -8.78
C SER A 393 0.20 -5.70 -9.47
N ALA A 394 0.39 -5.68 -10.79
CA ALA A 394 0.37 -4.45 -11.57
C ALA A 394 -1.05 -3.88 -11.66
N MET A 395 -2.06 -4.74 -11.56
CA MET A 395 -3.47 -4.37 -11.71
C MET A 395 -4.06 -3.83 -10.41
N THR A 396 -3.69 -4.39 -9.26
CA THR A 396 -4.15 -3.91 -7.95
C THR A 396 -3.05 -3.94 -6.91
N ALA A 397 -2.92 -2.86 -6.16
CA ALA A 397 -1.95 -2.74 -5.07
C ALA A 397 -2.33 -3.62 -3.85
N ALA A 398 -3.59 -4.01 -3.73
CA ALA A 398 -4.09 -4.86 -2.66
C ALA A 398 -3.59 -6.30 -2.78
N ASN A 399 -3.43 -6.81 -4.01
CA ASN A 399 -2.92 -8.17 -4.24
C ASN A 399 -1.39 -8.21 -4.10
N VAL A 400 -0.91 -8.65 -2.95
CA VAL A 400 0.50 -8.63 -2.56
C VAL A 400 1.05 -10.05 -2.48
N SER A 401 2.31 -10.23 -2.91
CA SER A 401 3.03 -11.51 -2.80
C SER A 401 3.02 -12.08 -1.39
N ASP A 402 2.86 -13.39 -1.27
CA ASP A 402 2.98 -14.08 0.01
C ASP A 402 4.44 -14.09 0.47
N SER A 403 4.69 -13.55 1.67
CA SER A 403 6.02 -13.50 2.27
C SER A 403 6.56 -14.89 2.67
N GLY A 404 5.71 -15.90 2.72
CA GLY A 404 6.07 -17.30 3.00
C GLY A 404 6.51 -18.08 1.76
N THR A 405 6.12 -17.63 0.56
CA THR A 405 6.43 -18.34 -0.68
C THR A 405 7.87 -18.06 -1.13
N VAL A 406 8.60 -19.14 -1.36
CA VAL A 406 10.01 -19.10 -1.76
C VAL A 406 10.17 -19.88 -3.07
N TYR A 407 10.77 -19.24 -4.07
CA TYR A 407 11.18 -19.92 -5.29
C TYR A 407 12.63 -20.37 -5.20
N ARG A 408 12.91 -21.64 -5.54
CA ARG A 408 14.26 -22.23 -5.47
C ARG A 408 14.82 -22.40 -6.88
N PHE A 409 16.09 -22.02 -7.06
CA PHE A 409 16.82 -22.23 -8.32
C PHE A 409 18.27 -22.64 -8.05
N THR A 410 18.89 -23.32 -9.02
CA THR A 410 20.25 -23.81 -8.91
C THR A 410 21.16 -23.13 -9.94
N VAL A 411 22.34 -22.77 -9.50
CA VAL A 411 23.44 -22.28 -10.33
C VAL A 411 24.45 -23.38 -10.48
N GLU A 412 24.63 -23.90 -11.67
CA GLU A 412 25.55 -25.00 -11.95
C GLU A 412 26.97 -24.50 -12.28
N ASP A 413 27.06 -23.34 -12.93
CA ASP A 413 28.29 -22.69 -13.32
C ASP A 413 28.85 -21.78 -12.21
N TRP A 414 30.04 -21.24 -12.47
CA TRP A 414 30.77 -20.26 -11.64
C TRP A 414 31.16 -20.78 -10.26
N PRO A 415 32.12 -21.72 -10.19
CA PRO A 415 32.63 -22.26 -8.93
C PRO A 415 33.15 -21.15 -8.01
N LYS A 416 33.07 -21.39 -6.72
CA LYS A 416 33.53 -20.46 -5.69
C LYS A 416 35.08 -20.28 -5.83
N ASP A 417 35.47 -19.09 -6.22
CA ASP A 417 36.84 -18.70 -6.46
C ASP A 417 37.50 -18.08 -5.20
N ARG A 418 38.81 -17.75 -5.32
CA ARG A 418 39.53 -17.10 -4.22
C ARG A 418 38.92 -15.76 -3.79
N ALA A 419 38.34 -15.03 -4.74
CA ALA A 419 37.68 -13.75 -4.45
C ALA A 419 36.45 -13.94 -3.57
N PHE A 420 35.67 -15.01 -3.81
CA PHE A 420 34.55 -15.41 -2.96
C PHE A 420 34.99 -15.64 -1.51
N TYR A 421 36.03 -16.49 -1.33
CA TYR A 421 36.50 -16.81 0.02
C TYR A 421 37.10 -15.59 0.72
N LEU A 422 37.84 -14.75 0.01
CA LEU A 422 38.38 -13.51 0.57
C LEU A 422 37.25 -12.54 1.00
N ALA A 423 36.24 -12.36 0.16
CA ALA A 423 35.09 -11.50 0.52
C ALA A 423 34.30 -12.06 1.71
N ARG A 424 34.06 -13.37 1.74
CA ARG A 424 33.28 -14.06 2.77
C ARG A 424 33.98 -14.12 4.12
N PHE A 425 35.28 -14.44 4.11
CA PHE A 425 36.05 -14.64 5.33
C PHE A 425 36.84 -13.41 5.79
N ARG A 426 36.80 -12.31 5.04
CA ARG A 426 37.53 -11.07 5.41
C ARG A 426 37.11 -10.56 6.78
N LEU A 427 35.82 -10.47 7.05
CA LEU A 427 35.29 -9.98 8.33
C LEU A 427 35.55 -10.96 9.49
N PRO A 428 35.27 -12.27 9.37
CA PRO A 428 35.67 -13.27 10.36
C PRO A 428 37.16 -13.31 10.60
N ALA A 429 37.99 -13.19 9.57
CA ALA A 429 39.45 -13.17 9.70
C ALA A 429 39.97 -11.94 10.46
N ILE A 430 39.36 -10.76 10.22
CA ILE A 430 39.71 -9.54 10.97
C ILE A 430 39.32 -9.69 12.43
N ILE A 431 38.12 -10.22 12.72
CA ILE A 431 37.62 -10.45 14.09
C ILE A 431 38.54 -11.47 14.80
N LEU A 432 38.85 -12.58 14.15
CA LEU A 432 39.73 -13.62 14.69
C LEU A 432 41.15 -13.08 14.91
N GLY A 433 41.66 -12.32 13.95
CA GLY A 433 42.98 -11.66 14.06
C GLY A 433 43.00 -10.66 15.22
N GLY A 434 41.95 -9.84 15.36
CA GLY A 434 41.78 -8.92 16.51
C GLY A 434 41.74 -9.67 17.85
N LEU A 435 40.98 -10.77 17.91
CA LEU A 435 40.90 -11.60 19.12
C LEU A 435 42.27 -12.22 19.47
N LEU A 436 43.00 -12.71 18.47
CA LEU A 436 44.37 -13.25 18.69
C LEU A 436 45.33 -12.17 19.18
N VAL A 437 45.26 -10.96 18.65
CA VAL A 437 46.05 -9.81 19.14
C VAL A 437 45.71 -9.48 20.59
N VAL A 438 44.40 -9.44 20.93
CA VAL A 438 43.96 -9.20 22.32
C VAL A 438 44.45 -10.32 23.26
N LEU A 439 44.35 -11.59 22.83
CA LEU A 439 44.82 -12.72 23.62
C LEU A 439 46.37 -12.69 23.79
N ALA A 440 47.10 -12.36 22.72
CA ALA A 440 48.55 -12.19 22.78
C ALA A 440 48.94 -11.01 23.71
N ALA A 441 48.22 -9.88 23.63
CA ALA A 441 48.44 -8.76 24.53
C ALA A 441 48.13 -9.13 25.99
N ALA A 442 47.05 -9.86 26.22
CA ALA A 442 46.68 -10.36 27.56
C ALA A 442 47.73 -11.34 28.11
N ALA A 443 48.27 -12.25 27.26
CA ALA A 443 49.36 -13.16 27.64
C ALA A 443 50.66 -12.42 27.97
N LEU A 444 51.00 -11.38 27.17
CA LEU A 444 52.16 -10.53 27.45
C LEU A 444 51.99 -9.71 28.73
N LEU A 445 50.79 -9.23 28.99
CA LEU A 445 50.47 -8.51 30.21
C LEU A 445 50.50 -9.44 31.44
N ARG A 446 50.03 -10.69 31.33
CA ARG A 446 50.16 -11.71 32.38
C ARG A 446 51.61 -12.04 32.64
N GLY A 447 52.42 -12.31 31.58
CA GLY A 447 53.84 -12.58 31.74
C GLY A 447 54.62 -11.39 32.30
N ARG A 448 54.18 -10.14 32.02
CA ARG A 448 54.71 -8.94 32.68
C ARG A 448 54.28 -8.84 34.15
N LYS A 449 53.05 -9.22 34.47
CA LYS A 449 52.53 -9.23 35.84
C LYS A 449 53.26 -10.31 36.67
N GLU A 450 53.42 -11.52 36.13
CA GLU A 450 54.17 -12.60 36.81
C GLU A 450 55.64 -12.19 37.06
N ARG A 451 56.32 -11.57 36.06
CA ARG A 451 57.69 -11.04 36.25
C ARG A 451 57.74 -9.83 37.19
N ALA A 452 56.65 -9.05 37.29
CA ALA A 452 56.56 -7.96 38.24
C ALA A 452 56.28 -8.49 39.67
N GLU A 453 55.47 -9.54 39.77
CA GLU A 453 55.22 -10.23 41.06
C GLU A 453 56.45 -10.96 41.56
N GLU A 454 57.22 -11.62 40.64
CA GLU A 454 58.53 -12.23 40.99
C GLU A 454 59.56 -11.18 41.47
N LYS A 455 59.61 -10.04 40.77
CA LYS A 455 60.46 -8.90 41.24
C LYS A 455 59.94 -8.21 42.49
N LEU A 456 58.61 -8.23 42.71
CA LEU A 456 58.01 -7.73 43.94
C LEU A 456 58.25 -8.66 45.10
N ALA A 457 58.19 -9.98 44.91
CA ALA A 457 58.53 -11.01 45.91
C ALA A 457 60.01 -10.93 46.30
N GLU A 458 60.90 -10.65 45.33
CA GLU A 458 62.33 -10.42 45.59
C GLU A 458 62.62 -9.09 46.33
N ALA A 459 61.75 -8.04 46.06
CA ALA A 459 61.81 -6.75 46.75
C ALA A 459 61.12 -6.77 48.15
N GLU A 460 60.09 -7.59 48.31
CA GLU A 460 59.36 -7.77 49.57
C GLU A 460 60.19 -8.47 50.64
N HIS A 461 61.18 -9.27 50.22
CA HIS A 461 62.19 -9.85 51.11
C HIS A 461 63.19 -8.80 51.64
N LEU A 462 63.18 -7.57 51.09
CA LEU A 462 64.11 -6.49 51.46
C LEU A 462 63.45 -5.31 52.23
N LEU A 463 62.14 -5.28 52.36
CA LEU A 463 61.39 -4.16 53.00
C LEU A 463 60.23 -4.65 53.87
N THR A 464 60.57 -5.25 55.00
CA THR A 464 59.64 -5.31 56.16
C THR A 464 59.73 -3.97 56.85
N ASP A 465 58.89 -3.01 56.45
CA ASP A 465 58.30 -1.97 57.31
C ASP A 465 57.38 -1.01 56.49
N ALA A 466 56.15 -1.01 56.90
CA ALA A 466 55.13 0.05 56.86
C ALA A 466 54.84 0.88 55.59
N ALA A 467 53.65 0.66 54.97
CA ALA A 467 52.80 1.78 54.50
C ALA A 467 51.36 1.30 54.14
N PRO A 468 50.33 2.17 54.17
CA PRO A 468 48.93 1.80 54.35
C PRO A 468 48.24 1.40 53.04
N VAL A 469 47.27 0.52 53.18
CA VAL A 469 46.35 -0.02 52.13
C VAL A 469 45.58 1.11 51.43
N GLN A 470 45.85 1.33 50.14
CA GLN A 470 44.94 2.05 49.26
C GLN A 470 43.80 1.12 48.85
N GLN A 471 42.62 1.42 49.34
CA GLN A 471 41.38 0.78 48.88
C GLN A 471 41.15 1.13 47.41
N SER A 472 41.04 0.12 46.55
CA SER A 472 40.61 0.27 45.17
C SER A 472 39.16 0.80 45.14
N LEU A 473 38.95 1.92 44.49
CA LEU A 473 37.61 2.51 44.29
C LEU A 473 36.69 1.51 43.56
N PRO A 474 35.44 1.42 43.95
CA PRO A 474 34.46 0.53 43.33
C PRO A 474 34.16 1.00 41.92
N ARG A 475 34.33 0.12 40.95
CA ARG A 475 34.08 0.38 39.53
C ARG A 475 32.85 -0.39 39.11
N ARG A 476 31.92 0.24 38.38
CA ARG A 476 30.68 -0.42 37.93
C ARG A 476 30.28 -0.03 36.53
N TRP A 477 29.76 -1.01 35.78
CA TRP A 477 29.17 -0.78 34.44
C TRP A 477 27.75 -0.27 34.63
N ILE A 478 27.43 0.88 34.04
CA ILE A 478 26.11 1.51 34.10
C ILE A 478 25.55 1.68 32.72
N THR A 479 24.30 1.27 32.50
CA THR A 479 23.54 1.49 31.27
C THR A 479 22.31 2.33 31.56
N LEU A 480 22.11 3.40 30.79
CA LEU A 480 20.93 4.26 30.84
C LEU A 480 20.19 4.21 29.50
N TYR A 481 18.89 3.98 29.53
CA TYR A 481 18.01 4.09 28.39
C TYR A 481 17.29 5.44 28.43
N LEU A 482 17.56 6.29 27.45
CA LEU A 482 17.03 7.63 27.35
C LEU A 482 15.79 7.67 26.50
N SER A 483 14.67 8.20 27.03
CA SER A 483 13.47 8.49 26.27
C SER A 483 13.06 9.95 26.42
N THR A 484 12.68 10.58 25.33
CA THR A 484 12.11 11.93 25.32
C THR A 484 10.61 11.86 25.00
N ARG A 485 9.83 12.81 25.51
CA ARG A 485 8.35 12.84 25.35
C ARG A 485 7.83 12.84 23.89
N ARG A 486 8.72 12.82 22.88
CA ARG A 486 8.42 12.87 21.44
C ARG A 486 8.81 11.62 20.67
N GLY A 487 9.00 10.47 21.26
CA GLY A 487 9.41 9.36 20.42
C GLY A 487 9.41 8.01 21.10
N ILE A 488 9.05 7.03 20.31
CA ILE A 488 9.10 5.60 20.59
C ILE A 488 10.54 5.05 20.58
N ALA A 489 11.55 5.87 20.31
CA ALA A 489 12.95 5.45 20.26
C ALA A 489 13.65 5.72 21.60
N GLU A 490 13.98 4.64 22.33
CA GLU A 490 14.93 4.69 23.44
C GLU A 490 16.36 4.70 22.89
N THR A 491 17.16 5.69 23.32
CA THR A 491 18.59 5.71 23.02
C THR A 491 19.35 5.07 24.17
N ARG A 492 20.16 4.06 23.89
CA ARG A 492 21.00 3.41 24.89
C ARG A 492 22.31 4.15 25.04
N TRP A 493 22.65 4.51 26.27
CA TRP A 493 23.96 5.01 26.67
C TRP A 493 24.57 4.08 27.72
N SER A 494 25.85 3.73 27.62
CA SER A 494 26.53 2.86 28.57
C SER A 494 27.95 3.32 28.80
N ALA A 495 28.37 3.34 30.03
CA ALA A 495 29.74 3.65 30.41
C ALA A 495 30.19 2.86 31.64
N TYR A 496 31.49 2.75 31.79
CA TYR A 496 32.14 2.22 32.98
C TYR A 496 32.48 3.37 33.90
N VAL A 497 31.79 3.46 35.06
CA VAL A 497 31.91 4.56 36.01
C VAL A 497 32.82 4.16 37.16
N GLU A 498 33.87 4.92 37.38
CA GLU A 498 34.88 4.62 38.42
C GLU A 498 34.48 5.17 39.79
N SER A 499 33.89 6.35 39.80
CA SER A 499 33.46 7.00 41.06
C SER A 499 32.17 7.78 40.92
N SER A 500 32.10 8.63 39.91
CA SER A 500 30.91 9.47 39.66
C SER A 500 30.70 9.74 38.20
N LEU A 501 29.46 10.09 37.83
CA LEU A 501 29.02 10.45 36.48
C LEU A 501 28.15 11.69 36.57
N ILE A 502 28.53 12.76 35.88
CA ILE A 502 27.82 14.02 35.87
C ILE A 502 26.82 14.02 34.69
N ILE A 503 25.55 14.33 34.99
CA ILE A 503 24.46 14.42 34.01
C ILE A 503 24.02 15.88 33.89
N GLY A 504 23.97 16.42 32.66
CA GLY A 504 23.56 17.81 32.44
C GLY A 504 23.38 18.15 30.97
N SER A 505 23.33 19.43 30.63
CA SER A 505 23.16 19.90 29.25
C SER A 505 24.44 20.45 28.61
N ASP A 506 25.51 20.63 29.37
CA ASP A 506 26.80 21.13 28.87
C ASP A 506 27.73 19.95 28.54
N ALA A 507 27.97 19.72 27.28
CA ALA A 507 28.82 18.64 26.83
C ALA A 507 30.31 18.75 27.23
N ALA A 508 30.73 19.93 27.65
CA ALA A 508 32.10 20.17 28.14
C ALA A 508 32.26 19.84 29.62
N GLN A 509 31.15 19.75 30.38
CA GLN A 509 31.16 19.60 31.84
C GLN A 509 30.42 18.34 32.33
N CYS A 510 29.84 17.57 31.42
CA CYS A 510 29.04 16.39 31.77
C CYS A 510 29.49 15.14 31.02
N ASP A 511 29.45 14.01 31.71
CA ASP A 511 29.72 12.70 31.12
C ASP A 511 28.52 12.20 30.28
N LEU A 512 27.30 12.54 30.69
CA LEU A 512 26.07 12.31 29.96
C LEU A 512 25.37 13.64 29.65
N CYS A 513 25.42 14.06 28.39
CA CYS A 513 24.80 15.30 27.95
C CYS A 513 23.35 15.06 27.45
N LEU A 514 22.40 15.76 28.06
CA LEU A 514 20.99 15.73 27.70
C LEU A 514 20.64 16.96 26.85
N ALA A 515 20.23 16.77 25.61
CA ALA A 515 19.79 17.83 24.70
C ALA A 515 18.38 18.34 25.07
N ASP A 516 18.23 18.89 26.26
CA ASP A 516 16.97 19.38 26.81
C ASP A 516 17.16 20.77 27.44
N GLY A 517 16.50 21.80 26.92
CA GLY A 517 16.59 23.19 27.39
C GLY A 517 16.06 23.43 28.80
N ARG A 518 15.55 22.42 29.50
CA ARG A 518 15.18 22.48 30.93
C ARG A 518 16.19 21.81 31.84
N THR A 519 17.23 21.20 31.26
CA THR A 519 18.35 20.62 32.01
C THR A 519 19.41 21.68 32.21
N ARG A 520 19.94 21.78 33.43
CA ARG A 520 21.04 22.70 33.74
C ARG A 520 22.35 22.22 33.14
N PRO A 521 23.38 23.08 32.99
CA PRO A 521 24.72 22.69 32.54
C PRO A 521 25.22 21.42 33.24
N GLN A 522 25.20 21.41 34.57
CA GLN A 522 25.36 20.25 35.44
C GLN A 522 24.09 20.11 36.26
N HIS A 523 23.37 19.00 36.19
CA HIS A 523 22.04 18.83 36.75
C HIS A 523 22.00 17.84 37.92
N ALA A 524 22.66 16.70 37.75
CA ALA A 524 22.75 15.66 38.78
C ALA A 524 24.07 14.90 38.68
N VAL A 525 24.49 14.32 39.78
CA VAL A 525 25.65 13.43 39.87
C VAL A 525 25.16 12.04 40.28
N LEU A 526 25.63 11.03 39.57
CA LEU A 526 25.44 9.64 39.90
C LEU A 526 26.78 9.12 40.47
N GLU A 527 26.79 8.71 41.72
CA GLU A 527 27.95 8.27 42.44
C GLU A 527 27.92 6.73 42.57
N VAL A 528 29.06 6.09 42.35
CA VAL A 528 29.22 4.65 42.48
C VAL A 528 29.97 4.34 43.75
N GLU A 529 29.31 3.66 44.67
CA GLU A 529 29.86 3.22 45.95
C GLU A 529 29.99 1.70 45.99
N SER A 530 30.76 1.19 46.94
CA SER A 530 30.92 -0.24 47.15
C SER A 530 29.60 -1.00 47.39
N ASN A 531 28.62 -0.28 47.97
CA ASN A 531 27.33 -0.83 48.36
C ASN A 531 26.16 -0.50 47.40
N GLY A 532 26.40 0.28 46.33
CA GLY A 532 25.35 0.65 45.38
C GLY A 532 25.67 1.86 44.50
N VAL A 533 24.63 2.39 43.90
CA VAL A 533 24.67 3.59 43.06
C VAL A 533 23.72 4.63 43.68
N THR A 534 24.20 5.84 43.87
CA THR A 534 23.46 6.94 44.47
C THR A 534 23.33 8.09 43.48
N LEU A 535 22.14 8.69 43.39
CA LEU A 535 21.86 9.88 42.58
C LEU A 535 21.68 11.09 43.48
N ARG A 536 22.41 12.15 43.18
CA ARG A 536 22.29 13.41 43.89
C ARG A 536 22.01 14.58 42.96
N PRO A 537 20.85 15.26 43.08
CA PRO A 537 20.62 16.52 42.37
C PRO A 537 21.65 17.57 42.75
N LEU A 538 22.14 18.33 41.80
CA LEU A 538 22.97 19.50 42.06
C LEU A 538 22.09 20.69 42.45
N GLU A 539 22.69 21.67 43.11
CA GLU A 539 21.97 22.77 43.76
C GLU A 539 20.90 23.43 42.85
N GLY A 540 19.66 23.42 43.31
CA GLY A 540 18.50 23.96 42.60
C GLY A 540 18.06 23.18 41.35
N ALA A 541 18.52 21.96 41.16
CA ALA A 541 18.09 21.09 40.08
C ALA A 541 16.91 20.20 40.49
N ALA A 542 15.87 20.15 39.66
CA ALA A 542 14.70 19.31 39.92
C ALA A 542 14.87 17.94 39.28
N VAL A 543 15.00 16.90 40.08
CA VAL A 543 15.10 15.51 39.66
C VAL A 543 13.97 14.71 40.29
N MET A 544 13.39 13.79 39.52
CA MET A 544 12.39 12.84 40.03
C MET A 544 12.89 11.41 39.80
N VAL A 545 12.63 10.53 40.74
CA VAL A 545 12.90 9.09 40.63
C VAL A 545 11.58 8.35 40.84
N ASN A 546 11.22 7.49 39.86
CA ASN A 546 9.98 6.73 39.84
C ASN A 546 8.70 7.59 39.98
N GLY A 547 8.77 8.86 39.58
CA GLY A 547 7.66 9.81 39.66
C GLY A 547 7.71 10.74 40.87
N ASP A 548 8.53 10.46 41.88
CA ASP A 548 8.66 11.26 43.10
C ASP A 548 9.85 12.24 43.02
N PRO A 549 9.67 13.51 43.42
CA PRO A 549 10.75 14.47 43.43
C PRO A 549 11.75 14.15 44.55
N ILE A 550 13.04 14.18 44.25
CA ILE A 550 14.10 13.98 45.21
C ILE A 550 14.80 15.32 45.54
N GLY A 551 14.97 15.62 46.83
CA GLY A 551 15.64 16.85 47.28
C GLY A 551 17.07 16.65 47.80
N GLY A 552 17.57 15.41 47.76
CA GLY A 552 18.89 15.04 48.26
C GLY A 552 19.37 13.73 47.63
N GLU A 553 20.30 13.06 48.27
CA GLU A 553 20.82 11.77 47.81
C GLU A 553 19.75 10.71 47.82
N TYR A 554 19.67 9.96 46.71
CA TYR A 554 18.73 8.85 46.52
C TYR A 554 19.47 7.61 46.04
N ARG A 555 19.32 6.51 46.74
CA ARG A 555 19.94 5.24 46.39
C ARG A 555 19.14 4.55 45.32
N LEU A 556 19.72 4.43 44.14
CA LEU A 556 19.09 3.84 42.96
C LEU A 556 19.09 2.30 42.98
N GLN A 557 18.03 1.73 42.43
CA GLN A 557 17.88 0.30 42.17
C GLN A 557 17.88 0.00 40.68
N ASN A 558 18.16 -1.25 40.31
CA ASN A 558 18.07 -1.69 38.92
C ASN A 558 16.64 -1.55 38.40
N GLY A 559 16.46 -0.84 37.31
CA GLY A 559 15.16 -0.55 36.70
C GLY A 559 14.57 0.79 37.08
N ASP A 560 15.15 1.54 38.01
CA ASP A 560 14.64 2.86 38.40
C ASP A 560 14.59 3.82 37.22
N THR A 561 13.57 4.68 37.25
CA THR A 561 13.30 5.67 36.22
C THR A 561 13.62 7.07 36.76
N ILE A 562 14.64 7.71 36.20
CA ILE A 562 15.11 9.04 36.59
C ILE A 562 14.57 10.04 35.56
N LYS A 563 13.89 11.09 36.00
CA LYS A 563 13.41 12.17 35.14
C LYS A 563 14.15 13.46 35.40
N ILE A 564 14.80 13.96 34.35
CA ILE A 564 15.56 15.21 34.33
C ILE A 564 15.01 16.10 33.22
N GLY A 565 14.41 17.23 33.56
CA GLY A 565 13.72 18.07 32.59
C GLY A 565 12.59 17.32 31.86
N ARG A 566 12.70 17.13 30.55
CA ARG A 566 11.78 16.34 29.70
C ARG A 566 12.29 14.95 29.41
N THR A 567 13.54 14.68 29.76
CA THR A 567 14.18 13.40 29.49
C THR A 567 13.96 12.42 30.62
N THR A 568 13.60 11.21 30.28
CA THR A 568 13.47 10.09 31.21
C THR A 568 14.60 9.10 30.95
N LEU A 569 15.31 8.72 32.01
CA LEU A 569 16.41 7.77 31.96
C LEU A 569 16.02 6.53 32.77
N ARG A 570 16.09 5.36 32.19
CA ARG A 570 15.89 4.09 32.90
C ARG A 570 17.24 3.43 33.14
N LEU A 571 17.52 3.20 34.43
CA LEU A 571 18.80 2.65 34.89
C LEU A 571 18.83 1.12 34.74
N VAL A 572 19.95 0.60 34.25
CA VAL A 572 20.29 -0.84 34.28
C VAL A 572 21.71 -0.97 34.84
N LEU A 573 21.80 -1.68 35.96
CA LEU A 573 23.03 -1.89 36.77
C LEU A 573 23.64 -3.25 36.50
#